data_860eba1565ca49b340f59ad5b8139f0d
#
_entry.id   860eba1565ca49b340f59ad5b8139f0d
#
_cell.length_a   1.000
_cell.length_b   1.000
_cell.length_c   1.000
_cell.angle_alpha   90.00
_cell.angle_beta   90.00
_cell.angle_gamma   90.00
#
_symmetry.space_group_name_H-M   'P 1'
#
loop_
_entity.id
_entity.type
_entity.pdbx_description
1 polymer ?
#
loop_
_entity_poly.entity_id
_entity_poly.type
_entity_poly.pdbx_seq_one_letter_code
_entity_poly.pdbx_strand_id
1 'polypeptide(L)'
;MNKFENEKRCQTYEVTDFQHNFEIDRPVTVAQQWGLHIHSTHYEVIVFIRGNVDFWIEGRRKKLEYGDIVIVNPREIHRTFHQDDSEYERILIHVSDSMLKDLSTAQTNLLSVFHKNKAHILHFSENDMNRFVHDHMQMRNLWKKKEYGADLLCSAWFQILLIQISQQMRMAEGSGEWESAAGFVGEALDYVNTHMTENISVRDIADALNVSQSYLSHAFKKSTGYGLWNYVISK
;
A
#
# COMPACT_ATOMS: atom_id res chain seq x y z
N MET A 1 2.25 34.81 -2.95
CA MET A 1 2.55 33.57 -3.73
C MET A 1 1.45 32.57 -3.43
N ASN A 2 0.66 32.24 -4.45
CA ASN A 2 -0.66 31.63 -4.34
C ASN A 2 -0.56 30.14 -3.99
N LYS A 3 -1.20 29.73 -2.88
CA LYS A 3 -1.36 28.32 -2.44
C LYS A 3 -2.05 27.43 -3.50
N PHE A 4 -2.64 28.00 -4.53
CA PHE A 4 -3.39 27.31 -5.59
C PHE A 4 -2.55 26.90 -6.82
N GLU A 5 -1.29 27.35 -6.93
CA GLU A 5 -0.43 26.92 -8.05
C GLU A 5 0.25 25.56 -7.84
N ASN A 6 0.32 25.08 -6.61
CA ASN A 6 0.89 23.76 -6.32
C ASN A 6 -0.08 22.59 -6.55
N GLU A 7 -1.39 22.83 -6.63
CA GLU A 7 -2.38 21.77 -6.89
C GLU A 7 -2.42 21.29 -8.34
N LYS A 8 -1.86 22.07 -9.29
CA LYS A 8 -1.87 21.70 -10.71
C LYS A 8 -0.77 20.71 -11.12
N ARG A 9 0.22 20.41 -10.28
CA ARG A 9 1.32 19.48 -10.60
C ARG A 9 1.10 18.04 -10.18
N CYS A 10 0.03 17.71 -9.48
CA CYS A 10 -0.22 16.35 -8.96
C CYS A 10 -1.32 15.63 -9.76
N GLN A 11 -1.25 15.63 -11.09
CA GLN A 11 -2.22 14.93 -11.95
C GLN A 11 -1.61 13.81 -12.80
N THR A 12 -0.34 13.49 -12.64
CA THR A 12 0.26 12.34 -13.29
C THR A 12 0.26 11.16 -12.33
N TYR A 13 -0.51 10.19 -12.68
CA TYR A 13 -0.47 8.84 -12.21
C TYR A 13 0.92 8.28 -12.52
N GLU A 14 1.70 7.99 -11.50
CA GLU A 14 3.01 7.34 -11.66
C GLU A 14 2.81 5.83 -11.50
N VAL A 15 2.99 5.12 -12.60
CA VAL A 15 3.25 3.68 -12.56
C VAL A 15 4.73 3.52 -12.26
N THR A 16 5.06 3.08 -11.07
CA THR A 16 6.44 2.77 -10.72
C THR A 16 6.69 1.29 -10.96
N ASP A 17 7.49 0.97 -11.95
CA ASP A 17 7.97 -0.38 -12.20
C ASP A 17 9.41 -0.49 -11.67
N PHE A 18 9.61 -1.44 -10.76
CA PHE A 18 10.92 -1.74 -10.21
C PHE A 18 11.67 -2.69 -11.16
N GLN A 19 12.95 -2.40 -11.37
CA GLN A 19 13.81 -3.23 -12.25
C GLN A 19 14.33 -4.48 -11.54
N HIS A 20 14.16 -4.57 -10.21
CA HIS A 20 14.68 -5.65 -9.39
C HIS A 20 13.54 -6.48 -8.78
N ASN A 21 13.76 -7.78 -8.62
CA ASN A 21 12.79 -8.67 -7.99
C ASN A 21 12.54 -8.36 -6.50
N PHE A 22 13.44 -7.63 -5.87
CA PHE A 22 13.38 -7.26 -4.47
C PHE A 22 14.14 -5.95 -4.23
N GLU A 23 13.50 -5.03 -3.52
CA GLU A 23 14.09 -3.79 -3.04
C GLU A 23 13.68 -3.54 -1.60
N ILE A 24 14.61 -3.08 -0.78
CA ILE A 24 14.35 -2.69 0.60
C ILE A 24 15.08 -1.38 0.92
N ASP A 25 14.37 -0.42 1.44
CA ASP A 25 14.91 0.88 1.87
C ASP A 25 14.28 1.34 3.19
N ARG A 26 14.86 2.38 3.78
CA ARG A 26 14.34 3.07 4.96
C ARG A 26 14.34 4.57 4.70
N PRO A 27 13.40 5.06 3.91
CA PRO A 27 13.30 6.48 3.60
C PRO A 27 12.79 7.29 4.80
N VAL A 28 13.37 8.50 4.95
CA VAL A 28 12.87 9.56 5.80
C VAL A 28 12.49 10.71 4.88
N THR A 29 11.24 11.14 4.90
CA THR A 29 10.73 12.21 4.05
C THR A 29 10.03 13.25 4.90
N VAL A 30 10.06 14.52 4.45
CA VAL A 30 9.36 15.63 5.11
C VAL A 30 8.36 16.20 4.14
N ALA A 31 7.10 16.30 4.56
CA ALA A 31 5.99 16.94 3.83
C ALA A 31 5.90 16.66 2.32
N GLN A 32 6.47 15.54 1.88
CA GLN A 32 6.48 15.16 0.48
C GLN A 32 5.14 14.51 0.14
N GLN A 33 4.28 15.25 -0.56
CA GLN A 33 3.02 14.70 -1.05
C GLN A 33 3.28 13.84 -2.28
N TRP A 34 3.41 12.55 -2.07
CA TRP A 34 3.33 11.59 -3.15
C TRP A 34 1.90 11.59 -3.70
N GLY A 35 1.78 11.69 -5.02
CA GLY A 35 0.49 11.51 -5.70
C GLY A 35 -0.10 10.13 -5.45
N LEU A 36 -1.36 9.93 -5.82
CA LEU A 36 -1.92 8.59 -5.97
C LEU A 36 -1.07 7.82 -6.97
N HIS A 37 -0.68 6.60 -6.63
CA HIS A 37 0.12 5.75 -7.49
C HIS A 37 -0.27 4.28 -7.35
N ILE A 38 0.17 3.47 -8.28
CA ILE A 38 0.08 2.02 -8.25
C ILE A 38 1.43 1.42 -8.65
N HIS A 39 1.67 0.21 -8.20
CA HIS A 39 2.72 -0.65 -8.72
C HIS A 39 2.07 -1.70 -9.61
N SER A 40 2.54 -1.87 -10.84
CA SER A 40 1.90 -2.80 -11.79
C SER A 40 2.28 -4.26 -11.52
N THR A 41 3.48 -4.51 -10.98
CA THR A 41 4.09 -5.84 -10.91
C THR A 41 4.64 -6.22 -9.54
N HIS A 42 4.72 -5.28 -8.59
CA HIS A 42 5.32 -5.51 -7.28
C HIS A 42 4.30 -5.34 -6.16
N TYR A 43 4.44 -6.19 -5.16
CA TYR A 43 3.83 -6.01 -3.85
C TYR A 43 4.67 -5.05 -3.04
N GLU A 44 4.02 -4.26 -2.18
CA GLU A 44 4.69 -3.34 -1.28
C GLU A 44 4.34 -3.68 0.17
N VAL A 45 5.35 -3.68 1.03
CA VAL A 45 5.18 -3.75 2.49
C VAL A 45 5.79 -2.51 3.11
N ILE A 46 4.99 -1.77 3.86
CA ILE A 46 5.42 -0.56 4.56
C ILE A 46 5.38 -0.85 6.05
N VAL A 47 6.55 -0.84 6.70
CA VAL A 47 6.65 -0.91 8.15
C VAL A 47 6.75 0.51 8.68
N PHE A 48 5.69 1.02 9.28
CA PHE A 48 5.64 2.39 9.79
C PHE A 48 6.50 2.54 11.04
N ILE A 49 7.36 3.56 11.09
CA ILE A 49 8.24 3.83 12.23
C ILE A 49 7.79 5.09 12.96
N ARG A 50 7.66 6.22 12.27
CA ARG A 50 7.22 7.49 12.85
C ARG A 50 6.76 8.48 11.81
N GLY A 51 5.95 9.42 12.23
CA GLY A 51 5.41 10.52 11.43
C GLY A 51 3.94 10.78 11.76
N ASN A 52 3.41 11.88 11.28
CA ASN A 52 1.99 12.19 11.37
C ASN A 52 1.36 12.07 9.99
N VAL A 53 1.02 10.85 9.63
CA VAL A 53 0.51 10.52 8.30
C VAL A 53 -0.73 9.64 8.36
N ASP A 54 -1.60 9.83 7.39
CA ASP A 54 -2.67 8.90 7.08
C ASP A 54 -2.29 8.11 5.81
N PHE A 55 -2.61 6.84 5.80
CA PHE A 55 -2.49 6.00 4.62
C PHE A 55 -3.86 5.78 4.00
N TRP A 56 -3.93 6.00 2.70
CA TRP A 56 -5.12 5.76 1.91
C TRP A 56 -4.84 4.65 0.90
N ILE A 57 -5.72 3.64 0.86
CA ILE A 57 -5.65 2.53 -0.08
C ILE A 57 -7.06 2.09 -0.45
N GLU A 58 -7.34 1.95 -1.76
CA GLU A 58 -8.61 1.42 -2.27
C GLU A 58 -9.85 2.03 -1.57
N GLY A 59 -9.85 3.36 -1.37
CA GLY A 59 -10.98 4.07 -0.76
C GLY A 59 -11.04 4.01 0.77
N ARG A 60 -10.09 3.38 1.41
CA ARG A 60 -10.01 3.28 2.87
C ARG A 60 -8.90 4.17 3.39
N ARG A 61 -9.08 4.79 4.52
CA ARG A 61 -8.10 5.67 5.15
C ARG A 61 -7.89 5.28 6.59
N LYS A 62 -6.65 5.29 7.02
CA LYS A 62 -6.27 5.07 8.43
C LYS A 62 -5.08 5.95 8.78
N LYS A 63 -5.11 6.57 9.95
CA LYS A 63 -3.93 7.19 10.55
C LYS A 63 -2.97 6.09 10.99
N LEU A 64 -1.71 6.19 10.55
CA LEU A 64 -0.68 5.21 10.91
C LEU A 64 -0.12 5.48 12.30
N GLU A 65 0.12 4.40 13.03
CA GLU A 65 0.72 4.39 14.36
C GLU A 65 1.92 3.44 14.39
N TYR A 66 2.85 3.67 15.34
CA TYR A 66 3.97 2.74 15.53
C TYR A 66 3.43 1.34 15.84
N GLY A 67 3.88 0.35 15.08
CA GLY A 67 3.30 -0.99 15.09
C GLY A 67 2.53 -1.34 13.83
N ASP A 68 2.12 -0.35 13.03
CA ASP A 68 1.39 -0.62 11.81
C ASP A 68 2.31 -1.08 10.68
N ILE A 69 1.90 -2.17 10.05
CA ILE A 69 2.48 -2.70 8.82
C ILE A 69 1.41 -2.66 7.74
N VAL A 70 1.69 -1.95 6.66
CA VAL A 70 0.79 -1.83 5.50
C VAL A 70 1.20 -2.82 4.43
N ILE A 71 0.22 -3.47 3.82
CA ILE A 71 0.40 -4.41 2.71
C ILE A 71 -0.38 -3.89 1.51
N VAL A 72 0.31 -3.72 0.40
CA VAL A 72 -0.25 -3.24 -0.87
C VAL A 72 -0.01 -4.29 -1.95
N ASN A 73 -1.07 -4.69 -2.63
CA ASN A 73 -0.97 -5.60 -3.77
C ASN A 73 -0.71 -4.83 -5.06
N PRO A 74 -0.19 -5.50 -6.11
CA PRO A 74 -0.11 -4.91 -7.44
C PRO A 74 -1.48 -4.37 -7.88
N ARG A 75 -1.46 -3.20 -8.51
CA ARG A 75 -2.63 -2.49 -9.02
C ARG A 75 -3.58 -1.92 -7.97
N GLU A 76 -3.25 -1.98 -6.68
CA GLU A 76 -3.99 -1.26 -5.66
C GLU A 76 -3.54 0.20 -5.61
N ILE A 77 -4.52 1.09 -5.76
CA ILE A 77 -4.26 2.53 -5.75
C ILE A 77 -4.10 3.00 -4.30
N HIS A 78 -3.00 3.67 -4.02
CA HIS A 78 -2.69 4.10 -2.66
C HIS A 78 -1.90 5.40 -2.62
N ARG A 79 -1.84 6.02 -1.44
CA ARG A 79 -1.01 7.19 -1.15
C ARG A 79 -0.86 7.42 0.35
N THR A 80 0.18 8.18 0.71
CA THR A 80 0.35 8.74 2.04
C THR A 80 -0.07 10.21 2.07
N PHE A 81 -0.81 10.62 3.10
CA PHE A 81 -1.16 12.00 3.38
C PHE A 81 -0.38 12.48 4.60
N HIS A 82 0.52 13.43 4.43
CA HIS A 82 1.16 14.12 5.55
C HIS A 82 0.18 15.11 6.18
N GLN A 83 0.04 15.05 7.49
CA GLN A 83 -0.82 15.95 8.26
C GLN A 83 -0.11 17.24 8.68
N ASP A 84 1.23 17.19 8.73
CA ASP A 84 2.11 18.29 9.05
C ASP A 84 3.49 18.11 8.39
N ASP A 85 4.45 18.96 8.73
CA ASP A 85 5.82 18.91 8.22
C ASP A 85 6.75 18.01 9.05
N SER A 86 6.20 17.11 9.87
CA SER A 86 7.01 16.13 10.61
C SER A 86 7.68 15.13 9.68
N GLU A 87 8.80 14.60 10.13
CA GLU A 87 9.48 13.53 9.40
C GLU A 87 8.63 12.27 9.38
N TYR A 88 8.46 11.70 8.20
CA TYR A 88 7.85 10.38 7.97
C TYR A 88 8.94 9.35 7.69
N GLU A 89 9.12 8.44 8.62
CA GLU A 89 10.10 7.35 8.54
C GLU A 89 9.41 6.00 8.48
N ARG A 90 9.84 5.16 7.53
CA ARG A 90 9.31 3.83 7.29
C ARG A 90 10.38 2.89 6.74
N ILE A 91 10.19 1.59 6.89
CA ILE A 91 10.86 0.60 6.05
C ILE A 91 9.93 0.31 4.89
N LEU A 92 10.47 0.38 3.68
CA LEU A 92 9.75 0.18 2.44
C LEU A 92 10.34 -1.03 1.72
N ILE A 93 9.49 -2.00 1.39
CA ILE A 93 9.89 -3.23 0.74
C ILE A 93 9.03 -3.41 -0.51
N HIS A 94 9.68 -3.60 -1.65
CA HIS A 94 9.03 -4.02 -2.89
C HIS A 94 9.51 -5.42 -3.26
N VAL A 95 8.58 -6.28 -3.64
CA VAL A 95 8.87 -7.67 -4.00
C VAL A 95 8.02 -8.12 -5.16
N SER A 96 8.64 -8.84 -6.10
CA SER A 96 7.95 -9.40 -7.27
C SER A 96 7.22 -10.72 -6.94
N ASP A 97 6.23 -11.02 -7.76
CA ASP A 97 5.52 -12.30 -7.72
C ASP A 97 6.47 -13.51 -7.90
N SER A 98 7.45 -13.39 -8.80
CA SER A 98 8.45 -14.43 -9.02
C SER A 98 9.27 -14.72 -7.77
N MET A 99 9.76 -13.69 -7.08
CA MET A 99 10.53 -13.88 -5.86
C MET A 99 9.71 -14.52 -4.74
N LEU A 100 8.45 -14.11 -4.56
CA LEU A 100 7.57 -14.72 -3.56
C LEU A 100 7.32 -16.21 -3.87
N LYS A 101 7.20 -16.57 -5.15
CA LYS A 101 7.10 -17.98 -5.58
C LYS A 101 8.38 -18.76 -5.29
N ASP A 102 9.54 -18.19 -5.63
CA ASP A 102 10.85 -18.82 -5.42
C ASP A 102 11.16 -19.05 -3.94
N LEU A 103 10.69 -18.16 -3.06
CA LEU A 103 10.83 -18.27 -1.61
C LEU A 103 9.76 -19.16 -0.97
N SER A 104 8.72 -19.52 -1.69
CA SER A 104 7.64 -20.40 -1.20
C SER A 104 8.07 -21.86 -1.20
N THR A 105 7.42 -22.65 -0.36
CA THR A 105 7.63 -24.11 -0.31
C THR A 105 6.31 -24.84 -0.61
N ALA A 106 6.37 -26.17 -0.78
CA ALA A 106 5.17 -26.97 -0.96
C ALA A 106 4.18 -26.85 0.23
N GLN A 107 4.68 -26.49 1.42
CA GLN A 107 3.87 -26.34 2.64
C GLN A 107 3.48 -24.89 2.93
N THR A 108 4.27 -23.91 2.47
CA THR A 108 4.10 -22.50 2.79
C THR A 108 4.10 -21.64 1.52
N ASN A 109 2.93 -21.13 1.18
CA ASN A 109 2.77 -20.19 0.06
C ASN A 109 2.83 -18.76 0.57
N LEU A 110 3.95 -18.04 0.33
CA LEU A 110 4.14 -16.66 0.76
C LEU A 110 3.26 -15.65 0.01
N LEU A 111 2.82 -15.99 -1.22
CA LEU A 111 1.83 -15.18 -1.93
C LEU A 111 0.50 -15.07 -1.18
N SER A 112 0.19 -16.06 -0.33
CA SER A 112 -1.06 -16.05 0.44
C SER A 112 -1.18 -14.85 1.39
N VAL A 113 -0.06 -14.25 1.76
CA VAL A 113 -0.02 -13.01 2.56
C VAL A 113 -0.73 -11.87 1.84
N PHE A 114 -0.56 -11.81 0.53
CA PHE A 114 -1.06 -10.71 -0.30
C PHE A 114 -2.46 -11.00 -0.86
N HIS A 115 -2.73 -12.21 -1.34
CA HIS A 115 -3.95 -12.52 -2.11
C HIS A 115 -5.22 -12.77 -1.29
N LYS A 116 -5.11 -13.06 0.00
CA LYS A 116 -6.28 -13.46 0.81
C LYS A 116 -6.83 -12.36 1.70
N ASN A 117 -6.24 -11.17 1.67
CA ASN A 117 -6.48 -10.25 2.76
C ASN A 117 -7.23 -8.99 2.38
N LYS A 118 -8.32 -8.81 3.11
CA LYS A 118 -9.07 -7.55 3.17
C LYS A 118 -8.44 -6.54 4.17
N ALA A 119 -7.50 -6.98 4.99
CA ALA A 119 -6.82 -6.12 5.94
C ALA A 119 -5.48 -5.65 5.37
N HIS A 120 -5.46 -4.45 4.81
CA HIS A 120 -4.22 -3.85 4.30
C HIS A 120 -3.28 -3.35 5.40
N ILE A 121 -3.75 -3.22 6.63
CA ILE A 121 -2.94 -2.78 7.77
C ILE A 121 -3.11 -3.75 8.93
N LEU A 122 -1.99 -4.20 9.47
CA LEU A 122 -1.89 -5.02 10.66
C LEU A 122 -1.13 -4.27 11.72
N HIS A 123 -1.53 -4.43 12.98
CA HIS A 123 -0.84 -3.83 14.10
C HIS A 123 -0.03 -4.88 14.87
N PHE A 124 1.25 -4.62 15.04
CA PHE A 124 2.19 -5.46 15.76
C PHE A 124 2.52 -4.87 17.13
N SER A 125 2.90 -5.72 18.08
CA SER A 125 3.36 -5.27 19.37
C SER A 125 4.63 -4.41 19.26
N GLU A 126 4.84 -3.50 20.21
CA GLU A 126 6.06 -2.69 20.27
C GLU A 126 7.34 -3.56 20.29
N ASN A 127 7.31 -4.69 20.99
CA ASN A 127 8.43 -5.62 21.03
C ASN A 127 8.75 -6.24 19.65
N ASP A 128 7.73 -6.63 18.90
CA ASP A 128 7.91 -7.17 17.54
C ASP A 128 8.45 -6.10 16.61
N MET A 129 7.90 -4.89 16.67
CA MET A 129 8.37 -3.76 15.86
C MET A 129 9.81 -3.38 16.17
N ASN A 130 10.19 -3.30 17.44
CA ASN A 130 11.57 -3.01 17.83
C ASN A 130 12.53 -4.05 17.28
N ARG A 131 12.14 -5.33 17.29
CA ARG A 131 12.92 -6.40 16.67
C ARG A 131 13.04 -6.24 15.17
N PHE A 132 11.94 -5.97 14.45
CA PHE A 132 11.96 -5.73 13.01
C PHE A 132 12.87 -4.56 12.61
N VAL A 133 12.75 -3.44 13.31
CA VAL A 133 13.58 -2.26 13.06
C VAL A 133 15.05 -2.55 13.33
N HIS A 134 15.36 -3.26 14.43
CA HIS A 134 16.72 -3.66 14.75
C HIS A 134 17.33 -4.56 13.67
N ASP A 135 16.65 -5.63 13.31
CA ASP A 135 17.10 -6.61 12.32
C ASP A 135 17.30 -5.96 10.94
N HIS A 136 16.38 -5.09 10.54
CA HIS A 136 16.53 -4.29 9.32
C HIS A 136 17.78 -3.42 9.34
N MET A 137 18.07 -2.76 10.47
CA MET A 137 19.29 -1.94 10.59
C MET A 137 20.57 -2.75 10.43
N GLN A 138 20.62 -3.96 11.04
CA GLN A 138 21.76 -4.86 10.89
C GLN A 138 21.96 -5.27 9.43
N MET A 139 20.89 -5.70 8.77
CA MET A 139 20.96 -6.13 7.38
C MET A 139 21.32 -4.99 6.42
N ARG A 140 20.74 -3.80 6.63
CA ARG A 140 21.07 -2.62 5.81
C ARG A 140 22.54 -2.27 5.90
N ASN A 141 23.15 -2.40 7.07
CA ASN A 141 24.57 -2.16 7.27
C ASN A 141 25.42 -3.18 6.49
N LEU A 142 25.07 -4.47 6.53
CA LEU A 142 25.72 -5.53 5.77
C LEU A 142 25.58 -5.30 4.25
N TRP A 143 24.35 -4.97 3.82
CA TRP A 143 24.07 -4.69 2.40
C TRP A 143 24.89 -3.51 1.86
N LYS A 144 24.95 -2.39 2.61
CA LYS A 144 25.73 -1.21 2.22
C LYS A 144 27.23 -1.50 2.11
N LYS A 145 27.76 -2.35 2.97
CA LYS A 145 29.15 -2.77 2.94
C LYS A 145 29.44 -3.81 1.87
N LYS A 146 28.42 -4.33 1.19
CA LYS A 146 28.52 -5.43 0.21
C LYS A 146 29.19 -6.66 0.80
N GLU A 147 28.93 -6.95 2.06
CA GLU A 147 29.49 -8.12 2.74
C GLU A 147 28.93 -9.41 2.12
N TYR A 148 29.74 -10.46 2.19
CA TYR A 148 29.37 -11.78 1.68
C TYR A 148 28.10 -12.30 2.39
N GLY A 149 27.08 -12.69 1.61
CA GLY A 149 25.81 -13.22 2.09
C GLY A 149 24.80 -12.18 2.54
N ALA A 150 25.02 -10.87 2.33
CA ALA A 150 24.08 -9.81 2.69
C ALA A 150 22.73 -9.97 1.98
N ASP A 151 22.72 -10.39 0.72
CA ASP A 151 21.55 -10.70 -0.08
C ASP A 151 20.72 -11.84 0.53
N LEU A 152 21.37 -12.92 0.96
CA LEU A 152 20.71 -14.05 1.61
C LEU A 152 20.14 -13.67 2.98
N LEU A 153 20.87 -12.87 3.76
CA LEU A 153 20.38 -12.40 5.07
C LEU A 153 19.15 -11.49 4.91
N CYS A 154 19.17 -10.57 3.95
CA CYS A 154 18.01 -9.72 3.67
C CYS A 154 16.80 -10.55 3.22
N SER A 155 17.01 -11.52 2.36
CA SER A 155 15.96 -12.43 1.91
C SER A 155 15.38 -13.27 3.06
N ALA A 156 16.23 -13.83 3.91
CA ALA A 156 15.81 -14.60 5.08
C ALA A 156 15.01 -13.75 6.08
N TRP A 157 15.46 -12.52 6.34
CA TRP A 157 14.73 -11.59 7.21
C TRP A 157 13.34 -11.25 6.63
N PHE A 158 13.27 -10.99 5.32
CA PHE A 158 12.00 -10.74 4.67
C PHE A 158 11.04 -11.93 4.76
N GLN A 159 11.54 -13.17 4.61
CA GLN A 159 10.74 -14.37 4.81
C GLN A 159 10.19 -14.47 6.24
N ILE A 160 11.02 -14.17 7.25
CA ILE A 160 10.59 -14.14 8.65
C ILE A 160 9.48 -13.12 8.85
N LEU A 161 9.63 -11.90 8.31
CA LEU A 161 8.61 -10.86 8.38
C LEU A 161 7.29 -11.33 7.74
N LEU A 162 7.32 -11.91 6.54
CA LEU A 162 6.13 -12.40 5.85
C LEU A 162 5.43 -13.53 6.62
N ILE A 163 6.19 -14.43 7.24
CA ILE A 163 5.61 -15.50 8.07
C ILE A 163 4.91 -14.92 9.30
N GLN A 164 5.52 -13.94 9.97
CA GLN A 164 4.92 -13.29 11.12
C GLN A 164 3.66 -12.49 10.74
N ILE A 165 3.71 -11.77 9.61
CA ILE A 165 2.53 -11.15 9.02
C ILE A 165 1.43 -12.19 8.80
N SER A 166 1.75 -13.32 8.14
CA SER A 166 0.77 -14.40 7.88
C SER A 166 0.16 -14.97 9.18
N GLN A 167 0.95 -15.10 10.23
CA GLN A 167 0.47 -15.58 11.53
C GLN A 167 -0.49 -14.59 12.19
N GLN A 168 -0.14 -13.30 12.18
CA GLN A 168 -1.02 -12.24 12.70
C GLN A 168 -2.34 -12.16 11.92
N MET A 169 -2.29 -12.28 10.61
CA MET A 169 -3.48 -12.28 9.78
C MET A 169 -4.46 -13.40 10.11
N ARG A 170 -3.96 -14.58 10.49
CA ARG A 170 -4.79 -15.72 10.88
C ARG A 170 -5.44 -15.53 12.26
N MET A 171 -4.82 -14.72 13.12
CA MET A 171 -5.34 -14.40 14.44
C MET A 171 -6.33 -13.22 14.42
N ALA A 172 -6.16 -12.33 13.45
CA ALA A 172 -6.93 -11.09 13.31
C ALA A 172 -8.16 -11.24 12.40
N GLU A 173 -8.86 -12.36 12.41
CA GLU A 173 -10.14 -12.47 11.69
C GLU A 173 -11.10 -11.39 12.21
N GLY A 174 -11.09 -10.22 11.56
CA GLY A 174 -12.12 -9.18 11.67
C GLY A 174 -11.76 -7.89 12.38
N SER A 175 -10.51 -7.59 12.72
CA SER A 175 -10.15 -6.36 13.45
C SER A 175 -9.28 -5.40 12.66
N GLY A 176 -9.89 -4.47 12.00
CA GLY A 176 -9.27 -3.26 11.48
C GLY A 176 -10.36 -2.22 11.29
N GLU A 177 -10.49 -1.25 12.21
CA GLU A 177 -11.33 -0.09 12.00
C GLU A 177 -10.71 0.78 10.90
N TRP A 178 -11.20 0.57 9.70
CA TRP A 178 -10.97 1.47 8.58
C TRP A 178 -12.07 2.49 8.52
N GLU A 179 -11.72 3.75 8.42
CA GLU A 179 -12.66 4.72 7.89
C GLU A 179 -12.87 4.39 6.41
N SER A 180 -13.98 3.74 6.09
CA SER A 180 -14.36 3.58 4.68
C SER A 180 -14.54 4.96 4.06
N ALA A 181 -14.17 5.10 2.78
CA ALA A 181 -14.58 6.28 2.03
C ALA A 181 -16.11 6.36 2.14
N ALA A 182 -16.61 7.37 2.88
CA ALA A 182 -18.03 7.46 3.18
C ALA A 182 -18.84 7.68 1.90
N GLY A 183 -20.00 7.03 1.81
CA GLY A 183 -20.98 7.23 0.77
C GLY A 183 -20.58 6.68 -0.61
N PHE A 184 -21.11 7.30 -1.67
CA PHE A 184 -21.05 6.83 -3.06
C PHE A 184 -19.62 6.53 -3.60
N VAL A 185 -18.57 7.11 -2.99
CA VAL A 185 -17.19 6.84 -3.40
C VAL A 185 -16.75 5.46 -2.95
N GLY A 186 -17.05 5.08 -1.70
CA GLY A 186 -16.79 3.73 -1.18
C GLY A 186 -17.55 2.67 -1.97
N GLU A 187 -18.83 2.90 -2.21
CA GLU A 187 -19.69 2.01 -2.98
C GLU A 187 -19.20 1.87 -4.44
N ALA A 188 -18.69 2.96 -5.06
CA ALA A 188 -18.11 2.91 -6.40
C ALA A 188 -16.83 2.07 -6.45
N LEU A 189 -15.96 2.19 -5.44
CA LEU A 189 -14.75 1.39 -5.33
C LEU A 189 -15.08 -0.10 -5.14
N ASP A 190 -16.04 -0.41 -4.27
CA ASP A 190 -16.51 -1.78 -4.04
C ASP A 190 -17.14 -2.38 -5.32
N TYR A 191 -17.93 -1.58 -6.04
CA TYR A 191 -18.51 -2.01 -7.32
C TYR A 191 -17.41 -2.37 -8.33
N VAL A 192 -16.43 -1.47 -8.53
CA VAL A 192 -15.31 -1.72 -9.48
C VAL A 192 -14.52 -2.97 -9.05
N ASN A 193 -14.20 -3.11 -7.78
CA ASN A 193 -13.43 -4.25 -7.28
C ASN A 193 -14.19 -5.58 -7.40
N THR A 194 -15.52 -5.55 -7.32
CA THR A 194 -16.37 -6.74 -7.48
C THR A 194 -16.52 -7.15 -8.94
N HIS A 195 -16.54 -6.17 -9.87
CA HIS A 195 -16.78 -6.39 -11.30
C HIS A 195 -15.52 -6.20 -12.16
N MET A 196 -14.32 -6.29 -11.57
CA MET A 196 -13.04 -6.03 -12.26
C MET A 196 -12.77 -6.95 -13.46
N THR A 197 -13.44 -8.08 -13.56
CA THR A 197 -13.32 -9.03 -14.68
C THR A 197 -14.31 -8.73 -15.81
N GLU A 198 -15.19 -7.76 -15.63
CA GLU A 198 -16.23 -7.37 -16.56
C GLU A 198 -15.82 -6.06 -17.27
N ASN A 199 -16.41 -5.84 -18.44
CA ASN A 199 -16.20 -4.59 -19.17
C ASN A 199 -17.18 -3.52 -18.68
N ILE A 200 -16.86 -2.91 -17.52
CA ILE A 200 -17.71 -1.91 -16.87
C ILE A 200 -17.38 -0.48 -17.34
N SER A 201 -18.40 0.35 -17.40
CA SER A 201 -18.29 1.78 -17.68
C SER A 201 -18.64 2.63 -16.45
N VAL A 202 -18.25 3.91 -16.48
CA VAL A 202 -18.68 4.88 -15.45
C VAL A 202 -20.20 4.99 -15.35
N ARG A 203 -20.90 4.73 -16.46
CA ARG A 203 -22.36 4.73 -16.51
C ARG A 203 -22.93 3.56 -15.70
N ASP A 204 -22.39 2.35 -15.89
CA ASP A 204 -22.86 1.17 -15.15
C ASP A 204 -22.72 1.36 -13.65
N ILE A 205 -21.60 1.95 -13.21
CA ILE A 205 -21.38 2.28 -11.80
C ILE A 205 -22.39 3.32 -11.32
N ALA A 206 -22.61 4.39 -12.08
CA ALA A 206 -23.54 5.45 -11.73
C ALA A 206 -25.00 4.96 -11.65
N ASP A 207 -25.41 4.12 -12.61
CA ASP A 207 -26.73 3.51 -12.65
C ASP A 207 -26.94 2.55 -11.47
N ALA A 208 -25.91 1.74 -11.12
CA ALA A 208 -25.97 0.85 -9.95
C ALA A 208 -26.09 1.60 -8.62
N LEU A 209 -25.48 2.77 -8.52
CA LEU A 209 -25.53 3.61 -7.31
C LEU A 209 -26.68 4.63 -7.31
N ASN A 210 -27.54 4.62 -8.35
CA ASN A 210 -28.65 5.56 -8.51
C ASN A 210 -28.22 7.04 -8.46
N VAL A 211 -27.09 7.39 -9.08
CA VAL A 211 -26.56 8.75 -9.18
C VAL A 211 -26.25 9.13 -10.62
N SER A 212 -26.07 10.44 -10.90
CA SER A 212 -25.61 10.85 -12.21
C SER A 212 -24.11 10.58 -12.40
N GLN A 213 -23.67 10.23 -13.62
CA GLN A 213 -22.26 10.04 -13.95
C GLN A 213 -21.40 11.27 -13.59
N SER A 214 -21.94 12.47 -13.82
CA SER A 214 -21.24 13.73 -13.53
C SER A 214 -21.02 13.89 -12.02
N TYR A 215 -22.05 13.63 -11.22
CA TYR A 215 -21.96 13.70 -9.77
C TYR A 215 -20.95 12.68 -9.25
N LEU A 216 -21.06 11.42 -9.66
CA LEU A 216 -20.17 10.35 -9.23
C LEU A 216 -18.72 10.66 -9.60
N SER A 217 -18.44 11.06 -10.85
CA SER A 217 -17.10 11.40 -11.32
C SER A 217 -16.50 12.57 -10.54
N HIS A 218 -17.31 13.59 -10.23
CA HIS A 218 -16.86 14.74 -9.46
C HIS A 218 -16.60 14.38 -7.98
N ALA A 219 -17.51 13.65 -7.36
CA ALA A 219 -17.39 13.19 -5.97
C ALA A 219 -16.16 12.27 -5.81
N PHE A 220 -16.00 11.33 -6.74
CA PHE A 220 -14.86 10.41 -6.74
C PHE A 220 -13.53 11.17 -6.87
N LYS A 221 -13.44 12.09 -7.85
CA LYS A 221 -12.23 12.90 -8.05
C LYS A 221 -11.94 13.82 -6.87
N LYS A 222 -12.99 14.42 -6.26
CA LYS A 222 -12.84 15.27 -5.08
C LYS A 222 -12.33 14.49 -3.86
N SER A 223 -12.83 13.27 -3.66
CA SER A 223 -12.47 12.43 -2.51
C SER A 223 -11.13 11.75 -2.67
N THR A 224 -10.86 11.20 -3.85
CA THR A 224 -9.65 10.39 -4.12
C THR A 224 -8.51 11.21 -4.75
N GLY A 225 -8.82 12.34 -5.39
CA GLY A 225 -7.89 13.07 -6.24
C GLY A 225 -7.73 12.47 -7.64
N TYR A 226 -8.39 11.34 -7.93
CA TYR A 226 -8.22 10.55 -9.14
C TYR A 226 -9.52 10.45 -9.96
N GLY A 227 -9.40 10.36 -11.30
CA GLY A 227 -10.58 10.21 -12.15
C GLY A 227 -11.15 8.79 -12.08
N LEU A 228 -12.46 8.66 -11.90
CA LEU A 228 -13.12 7.34 -11.80
C LEU A 228 -12.84 6.45 -13.02
N TRP A 229 -12.91 7.00 -14.23
CA TRP A 229 -12.59 6.24 -15.44
C TRP A 229 -11.16 5.71 -15.44
N ASN A 230 -10.20 6.54 -15.05
CA ASN A 230 -8.80 6.11 -14.95
C ASN A 230 -8.62 4.99 -13.91
N TYR A 231 -9.38 5.03 -12.83
CA TYR A 231 -9.39 3.96 -11.83
C TYR A 231 -9.95 2.66 -12.45
N VAL A 232 -11.08 2.71 -13.15
CA VAL A 232 -11.68 1.54 -13.81
C VAL A 232 -10.68 0.87 -14.76
N ILE A 233 -10.03 1.64 -15.64
CA ILE A 233 -9.10 1.07 -16.63
C ILE A 233 -7.78 0.58 -16.00
N SER A 234 -7.47 0.96 -14.75
CA SER A 234 -6.27 0.48 -14.03
C SER A 234 -6.46 -0.89 -13.39
N LYS A 235 -7.72 -1.36 -13.30
CA LYS A 235 -8.08 -2.67 -12.71
C LYS A 235 -8.12 -3.76 -13.74
#